data_e43313ccaf325be8f04c8e3413c2c63e
#
_entry.id   e43313ccaf325be8f04c8e3413c2c63e
#
_cell.length_a   1.000
_cell.length_b   1.000
_cell.length_c   1.000
_cell.angle_alpha   90.00
_cell.angle_beta   90.00
_cell.angle_gamma   90.00
#
_symmetry.space_group_name_H-M   'P 1'
#
loop_
_entity.id
_entity.type
_entity.pdbx_description
1 polymer ?
#
loop_
_entity_poly.entity_id
_entity_poly.type
_entity_poly.pdbx_seq_one_letter_code
_entity_poly.pdbx_strand_id
1 'polypeptide(L)'
;FDAENDADSDGVCGDVDSCRYDAENDADGDLICGDIDSCQYDAEHDADGDMICGDVDSCKYDAENDADGDGICGDVDSCQYDAENDADGDNICGNVDSCPYDAENDADVDLICGDLDSCKYDAENDVDDDFICGDVDSCIVDPENDADADVICGEVDSCQYDAENDADVDLIC
;
A
#
# COMPACT_ATOMS: atom_id res chain seq x y z
N PHE A 1 -29.80 39.72 -43.64
CA PHE A 1 -30.13 38.50 -42.91
C PHE A 1 -31.36 37.89 -43.61
N ASP A 2 -31.14 36.76 -44.23
CA ASP A 2 -32.14 35.94 -44.87
C ASP A 2 -32.27 34.67 -43.95
N ALA A 3 -33.46 34.49 -43.36
CA ALA A 3 -33.73 33.39 -42.44
C ALA A 3 -33.64 32.00 -43.11
N GLU A 4 -33.55 31.95 -44.44
CA GLU A 4 -33.31 30.70 -45.18
C GLU A 4 -31.82 30.33 -45.27
N ASN A 5 -30.93 31.29 -44.97
CA ASN A 5 -29.46 31.12 -45.02
C ASN A 5 -28.80 31.10 -43.62
N ASP A 6 -29.54 31.30 -42.56
CA ASP A 6 -29.09 31.26 -41.15
C ASP A 6 -29.98 30.20 -40.46
N ALA A 7 -29.53 28.94 -40.54
CA ALA A 7 -30.36 27.78 -40.22
C ALA A 7 -30.57 27.54 -38.72
N ASP A 8 -29.61 27.92 -37.91
CA ASP A 8 -29.60 27.83 -36.46
C ASP A 8 -29.89 29.14 -35.75
N SER A 9 -29.87 30.24 -36.50
CA SER A 9 -30.23 31.60 -36.02
C SER A 9 -29.19 32.20 -35.06
N ASP A 10 -27.92 31.86 -35.25
CA ASP A 10 -26.79 32.41 -34.48
C ASP A 10 -26.28 33.76 -35.03
N GLY A 11 -26.76 34.16 -36.23
CA GLY A 11 -26.38 35.40 -36.89
C GLY A 11 -25.24 35.26 -37.88
N VAL A 12 -24.78 34.05 -38.15
CA VAL A 12 -23.80 33.72 -39.20
C VAL A 12 -24.58 33.08 -40.37
N CYS A 13 -24.30 33.50 -41.60
CA CYS A 13 -24.95 32.86 -42.73
C CYS A 13 -24.30 31.52 -43.06
N GLY A 14 -25.11 30.50 -43.34
CA GLY A 14 -24.66 29.12 -43.55
C GLY A 14 -23.72 28.86 -44.73
N ASP A 15 -23.46 29.91 -45.61
CA ASP A 15 -22.41 29.82 -46.64
C ASP A 15 -21.01 30.14 -46.13
N VAL A 16 -20.92 30.77 -44.92
CA VAL A 16 -19.68 31.12 -44.24
C VAL A 16 -19.58 30.47 -42.84
N ASP A 17 -20.65 29.81 -42.40
CA ASP A 17 -20.75 29.12 -41.15
C ASP A 17 -20.19 27.69 -41.26
N SER A 18 -19.24 27.35 -40.40
CA SER A 18 -18.63 26.02 -40.31
C SER A 18 -19.53 25.01 -39.60
N CYS A 19 -20.42 25.50 -38.68
CA CYS A 19 -21.33 24.70 -37.87
C CYS A 19 -22.80 25.03 -38.14
N ARG A 20 -23.21 25.01 -39.39
CA ARG A 20 -24.44 25.52 -39.99
C ARG A 20 -25.77 25.21 -39.26
N TYR A 21 -25.79 24.23 -38.40
CA TYR A 21 -27.00 23.76 -37.69
C TYR A 21 -26.82 23.83 -36.18
N ASP A 22 -25.71 24.42 -35.72
CA ASP A 22 -25.38 24.55 -34.29
C ASP A 22 -25.14 26.03 -33.93
N ALA A 23 -26.12 26.62 -33.23
CA ALA A 23 -26.06 28.02 -32.81
C ALA A 23 -24.97 28.31 -31.77
N GLU A 24 -24.38 27.32 -31.14
CA GLU A 24 -23.24 27.46 -30.24
C GLU A 24 -21.91 27.30 -30.99
N ASN A 25 -21.99 26.82 -32.22
CA ASN A 25 -20.84 26.62 -33.10
C ASN A 25 -19.78 25.66 -32.55
N ASP A 26 -18.55 26.01 -32.75
CA ASP A 26 -17.36 25.38 -32.23
C ASP A 26 -16.94 26.19 -30.98
N ALA A 27 -17.43 25.72 -29.80
CA ALA A 27 -17.36 26.51 -28.56
C ALA A 27 -15.94 26.56 -27.97
N ASP A 28 -15.11 25.55 -28.18
CA ASP A 28 -13.75 25.44 -27.66
C ASP A 28 -12.67 25.67 -28.73
N GLY A 29 -13.04 25.68 -30.02
CA GLY A 29 -12.15 26.03 -31.12
C GLY A 29 -11.33 24.86 -31.67
N ASP A 30 -11.78 23.64 -31.50
CA ASP A 30 -11.09 22.43 -31.94
C ASP A 30 -11.43 21.99 -33.37
N LEU A 31 -12.37 22.68 -34.05
CA LEU A 31 -12.89 22.46 -35.38
C LEU A 31 -13.98 21.37 -35.46
N ILE A 32 -14.59 20.98 -34.33
CA ILE A 32 -15.78 20.13 -34.25
C ILE A 32 -16.95 20.97 -33.77
N CYS A 33 -18.08 20.86 -34.43
CA CYS A 33 -19.30 21.58 -34.00
C CYS A 33 -19.85 20.97 -32.71
N GLY A 34 -20.31 21.80 -31.77
CA GLY A 34 -20.76 21.36 -30.47
C GLY A 34 -21.91 20.34 -30.45
N ASP A 35 -22.75 20.34 -31.52
CA ASP A 35 -23.86 19.35 -31.66
C ASP A 35 -23.38 17.91 -31.93
N ILE A 36 -22.14 17.75 -32.40
CA ILE A 36 -21.50 16.46 -32.67
C ILE A 36 -20.28 16.19 -31.80
N ASP A 37 -19.86 17.18 -31.02
CA ASP A 37 -18.75 17.07 -30.11
C ASP A 37 -19.18 16.42 -28.77
N SER A 38 -18.48 15.38 -28.38
CA SER A 38 -18.69 14.72 -27.09
C SER A 38 -18.19 15.54 -25.89
N CYS A 39 -17.23 16.44 -26.12
CA CYS A 39 -16.60 17.31 -25.13
C CYS A 39 -16.67 18.79 -25.54
N GLN A 40 -17.86 19.29 -25.80
CA GLN A 40 -18.21 20.57 -26.42
C GLN A 40 -17.42 21.82 -25.91
N TYR A 41 -16.84 21.77 -24.71
CA TYR A 41 -16.10 22.88 -24.09
C TYR A 41 -14.66 22.53 -23.79
N ASP A 42 -14.15 21.39 -24.30
CA ASP A 42 -12.79 20.93 -24.09
C ASP A 42 -12.10 20.54 -25.39
N ALA A 43 -11.30 21.46 -25.94
CA ALA A 43 -10.56 21.25 -27.19
C ALA A 43 -9.52 20.11 -27.15
N GLU A 44 -9.23 19.55 -25.99
CA GLU A 44 -8.38 18.38 -25.85
C GLU A 44 -9.18 17.07 -25.78
N HIS A 45 -10.50 17.18 -25.68
CA HIS A 45 -11.46 16.10 -25.65
C HIS A 45 -11.24 15.11 -24.48
N ASP A 46 -11.58 13.89 -24.76
CA ASP A 46 -11.27 12.70 -23.99
C ASP A 46 -9.91 12.16 -24.45
N ALA A 47 -8.85 12.57 -23.72
CA ALA A 47 -7.47 12.35 -24.15
C ALA A 47 -7.00 10.90 -24.02
N ASP A 48 -7.57 10.11 -23.11
CA ASP A 48 -7.21 8.71 -22.87
C ASP A 48 -8.29 7.71 -23.34
N GLY A 49 -9.49 8.18 -23.66
CA GLY A 49 -10.55 7.36 -24.24
C GLY A 49 -11.46 6.66 -23.24
N ASP A 50 -11.54 7.16 -22.00
CA ASP A 50 -12.36 6.59 -20.93
C ASP A 50 -13.81 7.11 -20.90
N MET A 51 -14.17 8.06 -21.79
CA MET A 51 -15.46 8.74 -21.93
C MET A 51 -15.68 9.89 -20.93
N ILE A 52 -14.63 10.38 -20.30
CA ILE A 52 -14.63 11.60 -19.48
C ILE A 52 -13.88 12.68 -20.23
N CYS A 53 -14.46 13.89 -20.35
CA CYS A 53 -13.76 15.00 -20.99
C CYS A 53 -12.64 15.50 -20.09
N GLY A 54 -11.47 15.82 -20.66
CA GLY A 54 -10.27 16.16 -19.91
C GLY A 54 -10.39 17.39 -19.00
N ASP A 55 -11.36 18.29 -19.25
CA ASP A 55 -11.62 19.45 -18.38
C ASP A 55 -12.27 19.07 -17.03
N VAL A 56 -12.92 17.90 -16.97
CA VAL A 56 -13.58 17.35 -15.76
C VAL A 56 -12.92 16.09 -15.23
N ASP A 57 -11.98 15.55 -16.00
CA ASP A 57 -11.21 14.38 -15.63
C ASP A 57 -10.02 14.74 -14.73
N SER A 58 -9.94 14.11 -13.56
CA SER A 58 -8.83 14.27 -12.61
C SER A 58 -7.56 13.55 -13.07
N CYS A 59 -7.72 12.49 -13.89
CA CYS A 59 -6.64 11.65 -14.41
C CYS A 59 -6.57 11.65 -15.95
N LYS A 60 -6.66 12.82 -16.54
CA LYS A 60 -6.82 13.17 -17.95
C LYS A 60 -6.06 12.32 -19.00
N TYR A 61 -5.01 11.62 -18.63
CA TYR A 61 -4.18 10.79 -19.51
C TYR A 61 -4.12 9.34 -19.05
N ASP A 62 -4.99 8.94 -18.12
CA ASP A 62 -5.07 7.60 -17.58
C ASP A 62 -6.50 7.06 -17.60
N ALA A 63 -6.82 6.24 -18.60
CA ALA A 63 -8.15 5.66 -18.78
C ALA A 63 -8.61 4.72 -17.65
N GLU A 64 -7.72 4.32 -16.75
CA GLU A 64 -8.06 3.56 -15.54
C GLU A 64 -8.32 4.49 -14.34
N ASN A 65 -7.99 5.76 -14.50
CA ASN A 65 -8.19 6.82 -13.53
C ASN A 65 -7.51 6.53 -12.18
N ASP A 66 -8.19 6.94 -11.11
CA ASP A 66 -7.86 6.65 -9.72
C ASP A 66 -8.65 5.42 -9.29
N ALA A 67 -8.04 4.23 -9.45
CA ALA A 67 -8.74 2.95 -9.34
C ALA A 67 -9.14 2.56 -7.91
N ASP A 68 -8.41 3.04 -6.90
CA ASP A 68 -8.67 2.76 -5.48
C ASP A 68 -9.24 3.96 -4.71
N GLY A 69 -9.23 5.16 -5.30
CA GLY A 69 -9.85 6.36 -4.74
C GLY A 69 -8.99 7.12 -3.74
N ASP A 70 -7.67 6.98 -3.80
CA ASP A 70 -6.74 7.66 -2.89
C ASP A 70 -6.33 9.07 -3.36
N GLY A 71 -6.69 9.45 -4.59
CA GLY A 71 -6.38 10.74 -5.20
C GLY A 71 -5.11 10.73 -6.07
N ILE A 72 -4.55 9.56 -6.35
CA ILE A 72 -3.41 9.37 -7.24
C ILE A 72 -3.88 8.63 -8.49
N CYS A 73 -3.53 9.12 -9.67
CA CYS A 73 -3.88 8.43 -10.92
C CYS A 73 -3.04 7.16 -11.08
N GLY A 74 -3.66 6.09 -11.59
CA GLY A 74 -3.04 4.77 -11.64
C GLY A 74 -1.74 4.69 -12.44
N ASP A 75 -1.56 5.58 -13.44
CA ASP A 75 -0.33 5.65 -14.26
C ASP A 75 0.91 6.14 -13.47
N VAL A 76 0.69 6.83 -12.34
CA VAL A 76 1.74 7.35 -11.45
C VAL A 76 1.71 6.72 -10.07
N ASP A 77 0.67 5.94 -9.76
CA ASP A 77 0.53 5.22 -8.51
C ASP A 77 1.31 3.89 -8.54
N SER A 78 2.18 3.72 -7.55
CA SER A 78 2.94 2.46 -7.37
C SER A 78 2.08 1.32 -6.83
N CYS A 79 0.95 1.64 -6.17
CA CYS A 79 0.02 0.71 -5.55
C CYS A 79 -1.42 0.89 -6.07
N GLN A 80 -1.60 0.93 -7.37
CA GLN A 80 -2.81 1.30 -8.13
C GLN A 80 -4.16 0.75 -7.61
N TYR A 81 -4.18 -0.27 -6.81
CA TYR A 81 -5.40 -0.91 -6.26
C TYR A 81 -5.38 -0.96 -4.73
N ASP A 82 -4.59 -0.10 -4.10
CA ASP A 82 -4.45 -0.03 -2.65
C ASP A 82 -4.40 1.41 -2.14
N ALA A 83 -5.55 1.93 -1.70
CA ALA A 83 -5.68 3.30 -1.22
C ALA A 83 -4.84 3.65 0.03
N GLU A 84 -4.29 2.65 0.71
CA GLU A 84 -3.33 2.86 1.80
C GLU A 84 -1.89 2.86 1.30
N ASN A 85 -1.69 2.45 0.06
CA ASN A 85 -0.39 2.41 -0.63
C ASN A 85 0.64 1.51 0.10
N ASP A 86 1.85 1.98 0.13
CA ASP A 86 2.97 1.44 0.89
C ASP A 86 3.08 2.22 2.20
N ALA A 87 2.38 1.74 3.25
CA ALA A 87 2.17 2.50 4.47
C ALA A 87 3.43 2.62 5.35
N ASP A 88 4.36 1.66 5.26
CA ASP A 88 5.59 1.63 6.04
C ASP A 88 6.85 1.99 5.22
N GLY A 89 6.74 2.05 3.89
CA GLY A 89 7.81 2.50 3.00
C GLY A 89 8.84 1.44 2.62
N ASP A 90 8.46 0.17 2.64
CA ASP A 90 9.33 -0.95 2.30
C ASP A 90 9.32 -1.34 0.81
N ASN A 91 8.49 -0.69 0.01
CA ASN A 91 8.17 -0.90 -1.41
C ASN A 91 7.28 -2.12 -1.69
N ILE A 92 6.49 -2.55 -0.72
CA ILE A 92 5.42 -3.52 -0.89
C ILE A 92 4.09 -2.83 -0.61
N CYS A 93 3.12 -2.96 -1.51
CA CYS A 93 1.79 -2.38 -1.29
C CYS A 93 1.08 -3.13 -0.16
N GLY A 94 0.39 -2.40 0.74
CA GLY A 94 -0.22 -2.96 1.94
C GLY A 94 -1.21 -4.10 1.69
N ASN A 95 -1.89 -4.10 0.53
CA ASN A 95 -2.84 -5.16 0.16
C ASN A 95 -2.18 -6.53 -0.17
N VAL A 96 -0.86 -6.54 -0.38
CA VAL A 96 -0.06 -7.76 -0.66
C VAL A 96 1.05 -7.97 0.36
N ASP A 97 1.25 -6.99 1.26
CA ASP A 97 2.19 -7.07 2.35
C ASP A 97 1.62 -7.90 3.52
N SER A 98 2.40 -8.81 4.06
CA SER A 98 2.03 -9.58 5.25
C SER A 98 2.11 -8.76 6.54
N CYS A 99 2.94 -7.70 6.54
CA CYS A 99 3.17 -6.79 7.67
C CYS A 99 3.04 -5.32 7.25
N PRO A 100 1.83 -4.84 6.85
CA PRO A 100 1.64 -3.58 6.14
C PRO A 100 2.07 -2.30 6.88
N TYR A 101 2.49 -2.39 8.13
CA TYR A 101 2.92 -1.27 8.95
C TYR A 101 4.31 -1.48 9.57
N ASP A 102 5.03 -2.51 9.10
CA ASP A 102 6.38 -2.83 9.57
C ASP A 102 7.35 -3.05 8.40
N ALA A 103 8.11 -2.03 8.07
CA ALA A 103 9.09 -2.05 6.97
C ALA A 103 10.22 -3.10 7.10
N GLU A 104 10.37 -3.72 8.25
CA GLU A 104 11.29 -4.86 8.44
C GLU A 104 10.58 -6.21 8.26
N ASN A 105 9.26 -6.19 8.17
CA ASN A 105 8.41 -7.34 7.95
C ASN A 105 8.60 -8.44 9.02
N ASP A 106 8.50 -9.66 8.61
CA ASP A 106 8.79 -10.85 9.40
C ASP A 106 10.26 -11.25 9.14
N ALA A 107 11.14 -10.79 10.02
CA ALA A 107 12.59 -10.85 9.81
C ALA A 107 13.19 -12.26 9.94
N ASP A 108 12.56 -13.16 10.72
CA ASP A 108 13.02 -14.52 10.97
C ASP A 108 12.09 -15.60 10.37
N VAL A 109 10.96 -15.17 9.75
CA VAL A 109 10.03 -16.02 9.01
C VAL A 109 9.21 -16.97 9.91
N ASP A 110 8.85 -16.47 11.10
CA ASP A 110 8.00 -17.22 12.05
C ASP A 110 6.50 -16.89 11.93
N LEU A 111 6.11 -15.97 11.02
CA LEU A 111 4.78 -15.45 10.76
C LEU A 111 4.30 -14.39 11.76
N ILE A 112 5.21 -13.78 12.50
CA ILE A 112 4.94 -12.63 13.36
C ILE A 112 5.69 -11.42 12.78
N CYS A 113 5.00 -10.30 12.60
CA CYS A 113 5.65 -9.06 12.15
C CYS A 113 6.60 -8.55 13.23
N GLY A 114 7.78 -8.05 12.83
CA GLY A 114 8.82 -7.67 13.77
C GLY A 114 8.45 -6.58 14.77
N ASP A 115 7.43 -5.74 14.48
CA ASP A 115 6.91 -4.76 15.43
C ASP A 115 6.07 -5.38 16.56
N LEU A 116 5.53 -6.59 16.33
CA LEU A 116 4.73 -7.37 17.28
C LEU A 116 5.53 -8.50 17.92
N ASP A 117 6.69 -8.82 17.35
CA ASP A 117 7.55 -9.89 17.80
C ASP A 117 8.54 -9.42 18.86
N SER A 118 8.53 -10.08 20.02
CA SER A 118 9.47 -9.83 21.11
C SER A 118 10.87 -10.40 20.82
N CYS A 119 10.96 -11.41 19.94
CA CYS A 119 12.18 -12.09 19.55
C CYS A 119 12.47 -11.98 18.04
N LYS A 120 12.30 -10.83 17.48
CA LYS A 120 12.29 -10.38 16.09
C LYS A 120 13.27 -11.06 15.11
N TYR A 121 14.34 -11.67 15.59
CA TYR A 121 15.35 -12.36 14.77
C TYR A 121 15.54 -13.83 15.18
N ASP A 122 14.57 -14.37 15.93
CA ASP A 122 14.60 -15.75 16.42
C ASP A 122 13.25 -16.44 16.19
N ALA A 123 13.14 -17.19 15.11
CA ALA A 123 11.92 -17.90 14.71
C ALA A 123 11.42 -18.96 15.72
N GLU A 124 12.23 -19.31 16.70
CA GLU A 124 11.83 -20.19 17.80
C GLU A 124 11.28 -19.40 18.99
N ASN A 125 11.48 -18.09 18.99
CA ASN A 125 11.02 -17.14 20.00
C ASN A 125 11.54 -17.47 21.41
N ASP A 126 10.68 -17.21 22.41
CA ASP A 126 10.88 -17.54 23.80
C ASP A 126 10.16 -18.86 24.09
N VAL A 127 10.90 -19.96 24.06
CA VAL A 127 10.36 -21.35 24.10
C VAL A 127 9.77 -21.71 25.45
N ASP A 128 10.32 -21.16 26.54
CA ASP A 128 9.95 -21.50 27.91
C ASP A 128 9.24 -20.36 28.67
N ASP A 129 8.96 -19.22 27.98
CA ASP A 129 8.24 -18.06 28.51
C ASP A 129 8.96 -17.34 29.66
N ASP A 130 10.29 -17.29 29.64
CA ASP A 130 11.11 -16.60 30.66
C ASP A 130 11.48 -15.16 30.29
N PHE A 131 11.07 -14.68 29.10
CA PHE A 131 11.38 -13.38 28.50
C PHE A 131 12.80 -13.26 27.91
N ILE A 132 13.45 -14.37 27.64
CA ILE A 132 14.74 -14.42 26.92
C ILE A 132 14.51 -15.16 25.60
N CYS A 133 14.90 -14.57 24.49
CA CYS A 133 14.78 -15.22 23.18
C CYS A 133 15.76 -16.40 23.10
N GLY A 134 15.34 -17.51 22.47
CA GLY A 134 16.08 -18.75 22.43
C GLY A 134 17.49 -18.65 21.84
N ASP A 135 17.71 -17.70 20.91
CA ASP A 135 19.02 -17.45 20.29
C ASP A 135 20.07 -16.89 21.27
N VAL A 136 19.62 -16.25 22.36
CA VAL A 136 20.48 -15.67 23.42
C VAL A 136 20.32 -16.36 24.76
N ASP A 137 19.32 -17.24 24.89
CA ASP A 137 19.09 -18.04 26.09
C ASP A 137 20.04 -19.24 26.14
N SER A 138 20.76 -19.37 27.25
CA SER A 138 21.65 -20.50 27.50
C SER A 138 20.91 -21.75 27.98
N CYS A 139 19.65 -21.61 28.45
CA CYS A 139 18.79 -22.67 28.99
C CYS A 139 17.44 -22.72 28.30
N ILE A 140 17.38 -22.73 26.99
CA ILE A 140 16.26 -22.56 26.05
C ILE A 140 14.91 -23.20 26.45
N VAL A 141 14.88 -24.17 27.34
CA VAL A 141 13.66 -24.89 27.74
C VAL A 141 13.47 -24.89 29.27
N ASP A 142 14.19 -24.03 29.97
CA ASP A 142 14.15 -23.95 31.44
C ASP A 142 13.88 -22.51 31.92
N PRO A 143 12.60 -22.16 32.25
CA PRO A 143 12.21 -20.82 32.69
C PRO A 143 12.92 -20.31 33.95
N GLU A 144 13.55 -21.18 34.72
CA GLU A 144 14.32 -20.82 35.90
C GLU A 144 15.80 -20.59 35.57
N ASN A 145 16.21 -20.97 34.36
CA ASN A 145 17.59 -20.84 33.85
C ASN A 145 18.63 -21.52 34.76
N ASP A 146 19.74 -20.86 34.95
CA ASP A 146 20.80 -21.22 35.87
C ASP A 146 20.63 -20.44 37.19
N ALA A 147 19.82 -20.99 38.11
CA ALA A 147 19.33 -20.27 39.28
C ALA A 147 20.42 -19.94 40.30
N ASP A 148 21.54 -20.70 40.33
CA ASP A 148 22.63 -20.51 41.27
C ASP A 148 23.93 -20.01 40.58
N ALA A 149 23.92 -19.86 39.25
CA ALA A 149 25.00 -19.33 38.41
C ALA A 149 26.26 -20.24 38.34
N ASP A 150 26.06 -21.55 38.31
CA ASP A 150 27.13 -22.52 38.17
C ASP A 150 27.38 -23.01 36.74
N VAL A 151 26.59 -22.49 35.75
CA VAL A 151 26.64 -22.81 34.32
C VAL A 151 25.88 -24.12 33.96
N ILE A 152 25.04 -24.62 34.84
CA ILE A 152 24.17 -25.78 34.60
C ILE A 152 22.71 -25.31 34.67
N CYS A 153 21.93 -25.57 33.63
CA CYS A 153 20.50 -25.24 33.65
C CYS A 153 19.76 -26.05 34.71
N GLY A 154 18.82 -25.40 35.42
CA GLY A 154 18.13 -25.97 36.57
C GLY A 154 17.43 -27.30 36.31
N GLU A 155 16.91 -27.55 35.05
CA GLU A 155 16.25 -28.83 34.73
C GLU A 155 17.20 -30.00 34.67
N VAL A 156 18.50 -29.78 34.48
CA VAL A 156 19.55 -30.82 34.43
C VAL A 156 20.46 -30.76 35.65
N ASP A 157 20.34 -29.72 36.46
CA ASP A 157 21.08 -29.58 37.71
C ASP A 157 20.44 -30.34 38.85
N SER A 158 21.19 -31.23 39.46
CA SER A 158 20.74 -32.00 40.63
C SER A 158 20.66 -31.17 41.91
N CYS A 159 21.36 -30.00 41.94
CA CYS A 159 21.42 -29.10 43.08
C CYS A 159 21.06 -27.64 42.66
N GLN A 160 19.96 -27.45 42.00
CA GLN A 160 19.47 -26.26 41.31
C GLN A 160 19.67 -24.87 42.01
N TYR A 161 19.89 -24.86 43.31
CA TYR A 161 20.09 -23.63 44.10
C TYR A 161 21.39 -23.63 44.87
N ASP A 162 22.37 -24.51 44.53
CA ASP A 162 23.66 -24.64 45.20
C ASP A 162 24.81 -24.75 44.19
N ALA A 163 25.44 -23.62 43.85
CA ALA A 163 26.52 -23.50 42.88
C ALA A 163 27.79 -24.35 43.23
N GLU A 164 27.90 -24.90 44.43
CA GLU A 164 28.94 -25.84 44.78
C GLU A 164 28.54 -27.29 44.46
N ASN A 165 27.28 -27.48 44.13
CA ASN A 165 26.67 -28.79 43.83
C ASN A 165 26.95 -29.80 44.98
N ASP A 166 26.96 -31.07 44.63
CA ASP A 166 27.34 -32.16 45.53
C ASP A 166 28.90 -32.31 45.55
N ALA A 167 29.60 -31.35 46.22
CA ALA A 167 31.06 -31.25 46.19
C ALA A 167 31.77 -32.45 46.85
N ASP A 168 31.12 -33.17 47.78
CA ASP A 168 31.69 -34.33 48.46
C ASP A 168 31.16 -35.68 47.97
N VAL A 169 30.24 -35.64 46.97
CA VAL A 169 29.66 -36.80 46.28
C VAL A 169 28.82 -37.70 47.20
N ASP A 170 28.15 -37.12 48.20
CA ASP A 170 27.28 -37.86 49.13
C ASP A 170 25.80 -37.87 48.72
N LEU A 171 25.47 -37.24 47.55
CA LEU A 171 24.15 -37.06 46.98
C LEU A 171 23.21 -36.11 47.78
N ILE A 172 23.82 -35.17 48.48
CA ILE A 172 23.13 -34.10 49.23
C ILE A 172 23.74 -32.78 48.75
N CYS A 173 22.93 -31.85 48.30
CA CYS A 173 23.29 -30.46 47.93
C CYS A 173 23.68 -29.65 49.16
#